data_850e28df9d7f50c611adf5036b49b1f9
#
_entry.id   850e28df9d7f50c611adf5036b49b1f9
#
_cell.length_a   1.000
_cell.length_b   1.000
_cell.length_c   1.000
_cell.angle_alpha   90.00
_cell.angle_beta   90.00
_cell.angle_gamma   90.00
#
_symmetry.space_group_name_H-M   'P 1'
#
loop_
_entity.id
_entity.type
_entity.pdbx_description
1 polymer ?
#
loop_
_entity_poly.entity_id
_entity_poly.type
_entity_poly.pdbx_seq_one_letter_code
_entity_poly.pdbx_strand_id
1 'polypeptide(L)'
;MILILTTEAGDQSHIEVIDWLECFKANYIILTGESLLFGSNTIVYKDGCIFCNGVNLTKEVSVVFFRRWITPTRIQLSEDKILNDSILDNLLGELFAFRKILENNLKDAFWIPTGEVIGVNKMSVLKLAKKVGLKTPKTLITNSKEELLNFIAETPQGVITKAIGNYSPIYTSQNEVLNPVYTKEVDKDFIESTCPKTFVISLFQEKLSKLLELRVFYLLGHFYTTAIMSQQNLATSLDSREQTAENRCNLEPYKLPIDIEKKIDILLSRLKLNTGCIDLVLTPENEYVFLEVNPVGQFSGYSRRTGLNIPQHIASVLVSIDQNGYTKAD
;
A
#
# COMPACT_ATOMS: atom_id res chain seq x y z
N MET A 1 -5.52 -23.99 7.81
CA MET A 1 -6.43 -22.87 8.21
C MET A 1 -5.85 -21.54 7.79
N ILE A 2 -6.70 -20.61 7.33
CA ILE A 2 -6.32 -19.26 6.87
C ILE A 2 -6.36 -18.28 8.06
N LEU A 3 -5.31 -17.50 8.28
CA LEU A 3 -5.32 -16.39 9.24
C LEU A 3 -5.37 -15.07 8.47
N ILE A 4 -6.37 -14.24 8.78
CA ILE A 4 -6.52 -12.90 8.21
C ILE A 4 -6.10 -11.88 9.26
N LEU A 5 -5.01 -11.16 9.01
CA LEU A 5 -4.56 -10.03 9.83
C LEU A 5 -5.02 -8.72 9.19
N THR A 6 -5.90 -7.99 9.87
CA THR A 6 -6.51 -6.78 9.32
C THR A 6 -6.80 -5.73 10.39
N THR A 7 -7.69 -4.78 10.12
CA THR A 7 -8.16 -3.72 11.02
C THR A 7 -9.69 -3.64 10.96
N GLU A 8 -10.33 -3.22 12.02
CA GLU A 8 -11.80 -3.06 12.07
C GLU A 8 -12.26 -1.79 11.32
N ALA A 9 -11.36 -0.85 11.09
CA ALA A 9 -11.65 0.42 10.45
C ALA A 9 -10.63 0.76 9.36
N GLY A 10 -11.01 1.61 8.40
CA GLY A 10 -10.13 2.08 7.34
C GLY A 10 -10.19 1.22 6.08
N ASP A 11 -9.13 0.45 5.77
CA ASP A 11 -9.08 -0.40 4.58
C ASP A 11 -9.98 -1.63 4.72
N GLN A 12 -11.08 -1.64 4.01
CA GLN A 12 -12.09 -2.69 4.02
C GLN A 12 -11.93 -3.70 2.87
N SER A 13 -10.80 -3.69 2.17
CA SER A 13 -10.57 -4.59 1.02
C SER A 13 -10.62 -6.08 1.39
N HIS A 14 -10.44 -6.42 2.66
CA HIS A 14 -10.53 -7.81 3.14
C HIS A 14 -11.97 -8.35 3.17
N ILE A 15 -12.99 -7.50 3.30
CA ILE A 15 -14.39 -7.92 3.42
C ILE A 15 -14.82 -8.74 2.19
N GLU A 16 -14.58 -8.22 0.99
CA GLU A 16 -14.93 -8.93 -0.24
C GLU A 16 -14.15 -10.26 -0.40
N VAL A 17 -12.94 -10.35 0.16
CA VAL A 17 -12.18 -11.61 0.20
C VAL A 17 -12.83 -12.60 1.17
N ILE A 18 -13.29 -12.13 2.34
CA ILE A 18 -14.01 -12.95 3.33
C ILE A 18 -15.31 -13.47 2.74
N ASP A 19 -16.09 -12.65 2.05
CA ASP A 19 -17.33 -13.07 1.39
C ASP A 19 -17.08 -14.27 0.44
N TRP A 20 -15.97 -14.24 -0.31
CA TRP A 20 -15.57 -15.36 -1.17
C TRP A 20 -15.06 -16.57 -0.38
N LEU A 21 -14.34 -16.37 0.76
CA LEU A 21 -13.95 -17.48 1.62
C LEU A 21 -15.18 -18.20 2.22
N GLU A 22 -16.22 -17.46 2.59
CA GLU A 22 -17.51 -18.03 3.01
C GLU A 22 -18.17 -18.84 1.89
N CYS A 23 -18.20 -18.31 0.67
CA CYS A 23 -18.72 -19.03 -0.50
C CYS A 23 -17.94 -20.35 -0.74
N PHE A 24 -16.63 -20.36 -0.52
CA PHE A 24 -15.77 -21.54 -0.65
C PHE A 24 -15.81 -22.45 0.57
N LYS A 25 -16.53 -22.09 1.64
CA LYS A 25 -16.60 -22.79 2.93
C LYS A 25 -15.22 -23.02 3.54
N ALA A 26 -14.33 -22.02 3.40
CA ALA A 26 -12.99 -22.07 3.91
C ALA A 26 -12.95 -21.94 5.44
N ASN A 27 -11.96 -22.57 6.08
CA ASN A 27 -11.72 -22.41 7.51
C ASN A 27 -10.74 -21.23 7.73
N TYR A 28 -11.21 -20.16 8.38
CA TYR A 28 -10.40 -18.97 8.63
C TYR A 28 -10.64 -18.36 10.01
N ILE A 29 -9.66 -17.60 10.48
CA ILE A 29 -9.74 -16.74 11.67
C ILE A 29 -9.35 -15.32 11.28
N ILE A 30 -10.07 -14.32 11.80
CA ILE A 30 -9.74 -12.91 11.68
C ILE A 30 -9.14 -12.44 13.00
N LEU A 31 -8.00 -11.75 12.92
CA LEU A 31 -7.35 -11.14 14.07
C LEU A 31 -6.97 -9.69 13.73
N THR A 32 -7.36 -8.76 14.60
CA THR A 32 -7.08 -7.33 14.47
C THR A 32 -6.38 -6.84 15.74
N GLY A 33 -5.61 -5.76 15.64
CA GLY A 33 -5.06 -5.11 16.83
C GLY A 33 -6.17 -4.58 17.75
N GLU A 34 -7.28 -4.08 17.17
CA GLU A 34 -8.45 -3.62 17.90
C GLU A 34 -9.12 -4.75 18.70
N SER A 35 -9.24 -5.95 18.11
CA SER A 35 -9.83 -7.10 18.81
C SER A 35 -9.02 -7.56 20.03
N LEU A 36 -7.71 -7.32 20.02
CA LEU A 36 -6.86 -7.56 21.19
C LEU A 36 -6.95 -6.44 22.22
N LEU A 37 -7.08 -5.20 21.76
CA LEU A 37 -7.20 -4.04 22.64
C LEU A 37 -8.51 -4.03 23.42
N PHE A 38 -9.62 -4.40 22.75
CA PHE A 38 -10.96 -4.38 23.32
C PHE A 38 -11.45 -5.75 23.82
N GLY A 39 -10.60 -6.78 23.76
CA GLY A 39 -10.88 -8.10 24.36
C GLY A 39 -11.88 -8.97 23.62
N SER A 40 -12.17 -8.70 22.33
CA SER A 40 -13.04 -9.58 21.53
C SER A 40 -12.34 -10.88 21.09
N ASN A 41 -11.01 -10.93 21.14
CA ASN A 41 -10.23 -12.15 20.97
C ASN A 41 -9.36 -12.44 22.19
N THR A 42 -9.33 -13.70 22.64
CA THR A 42 -8.44 -14.18 23.70
C THR A 42 -7.19 -14.75 23.10
N ILE A 43 -6.01 -14.24 23.51
CA ILE A 43 -4.70 -14.73 23.08
C ILE A 43 -3.96 -15.34 24.26
N VAL A 44 -3.35 -16.52 24.02
CA VAL A 44 -2.46 -17.18 24.96
C VAL A 44 -1.17 -17.54 24.22
N TYR A 45 -0.02 -17.07 24.73
CA TYR A 45 1.29 -17.55 24.32
C TYR A 45 1.85 -18.45 25.40
N LYS A 46 2.04 -19.72 25.09
CA LYS A 46 2.56 -20.71 26.04
C LYS A 46 3.37 -21.78 25.33
N ASP A 47 4.54 -22.11 25.89
CA ASP A 47 5.41 -23.18 25.40
C ASP A 47 5.75 -23.10 23.90
N GLY A 48 5.98 -21.87 23.40
CA GLY A 48 6.28 -21.61 22.00
C GLY A 48 5.06 -21.68 21.06
N CYS A 49 3.85 -21.85 21.59
CA CYS A 49 2.61 -21.87 20.81
C CYS A 49 1.74 -20.66 21.08
N ILE A 50 1.05 -20.19 20.04
CA ILE A 50 0.06 -19.10 20.13
C ILE A 50 -1.33 -19.70 19.93
N PHE A 51 -2.21 -19.40 20.88
CA PHE A 51 -3.61 -19.79 20.82
C PHE A 51 -4.47 -18.54 20.67
N CYS A 52 -5.45 -18.59 19.78
CA CYS A 52 -6.50 -17.57 19.64
C CYS A 52 -7.85 -18.22 19.85
N ASN A 53 -8.62 -17.77 20.85
CA ASN A 53 -9.91 -18.35 21.21
C ASN A 53 -9.86 -19.89 21.36
N GLY A 54 -8.78 -20.41 21.92
CA GLY A 54 -8.54 -21.85 22.10
C GLY A 54 -7.97 -22.60 20.89
N VAL A 55 -7.90 -21.99 19.71
CA VAL A 55 -7.32 -22.57 18.50
C VAL A 55 -5.81 -22.35 18.49
N ASN A 56 -5.02 -23.40 18.27
CA ASN A 56 -3.56 -23.32 18.19
C ASN A 56 -3.12 -22.78 16.82
N LEU A 57 -2.89 -21.45 16.73
CA LEU A 57 -2.48 -20.81 15.48
C LEU A 57 -1.14 -21.35 14.96
N THR A 58 -0.19 -21.66 15.84
CA THR A 58 1.16 -22.12 15.44
C THR A 58 1.12 -23.47 14.70
N LYS A 59 0.11 -24.31 14.97
CA LYS A 59 -0.07 -25.63 14.32
C LYS A 59 -1.06 -25.60 13.17
N GLU A 60 -2.11 -24.82 13.30
CA GLU A 60 -3.26 -24.88 12.38
C GLU A 60 -3.13 -23.91 11.19
N VAL A 61 -2.37 -22.82 11.34
CA VAL A 61 -2.26 -21.81 10.29
C VAL A 61 -1.26 -22.25 9.22
N SER A 62 -1.75 -22.41 7.99
CA SER A 62 -0.98 -22.72 6.79
C SER A 62 -0.70 -21.50 5.93
N VAL A 63 -1.61 -20.50 5.95
CA VAL A 63 -1.49 -19.28 5.17
C VAL A 63 -1.96 -18.07 5.96
N VAL A 64 -1.23 -16.96 5.85
CA VAL A 64 -1.56 -15.68 6.47
C VAL A 64 -1.84 -14.64 5.38
N PHE A 65 -3.03 -14.06 5.39
CA PHE A 65 -3.38 -12.92 4.57
C PHE A 65 -3.28 -11.65 5.39
N PHE A 66 -2.23 -10.87 5.18
CA PHE A 66 -1.99 -9.62 5.91
C PHE A 66 -2.48 -8.43 5.11
N ARG A 67 -3.42 -7.67 5.68
CA ARG A 67 -3.90 -6.42 5.09
C ARG A 67 -3.52 -5.19 5.90
N ARG A 68 -3.76 -5.27 7.20
CA ARG A 68 -3.49 -4.21 8.18
C ARG A 68 -3.28 -4.87 9.54
N TRP A 69 -3.13 -4.05 10.56
CA TRP A 69 -3.03 -4.55 11.92
C TRP A 69 -3.96 -3.80 12.87
N ILE A 70 -3.91 -2.47 12.83
CA ILE A 70 -4.71 -1.57 13.69
C ILE A 70 -4.83 -0.20 13.00
N THR A 71 -5.93 0.51 13.26
CA THR A 71 -6.16 1.88 12.83
C THR A 71 -6.22 2.82 14.05
N PRO A 72 -5.09 3.37 14.51
CA PRO A 72 -4.99 4.10 15.78
C PRO A 72 -5.88 5.33 15.86
N THR A 73 -6.12 6.01 14.75
CA THR A 73 -6.84 7.31 14.68
C THR A 73 -8.30 7.26 15.12
N ARG A 74 -8.84 6.05 15.37
CA ARG A 74 -10.23 5.85 15.81
C ARG A 74 -10.34 5.30 17.24
N ILE A 75 -9.22 5.24 17.97
CA ILE A 75 -9.20 4.71 19.33
C ILE A 75 -9.18 5.88 20.29
N GLN A 76 -10.22 5.96 21.12
CA GLN A 76 -10.30 6.92 22.21
C GLN A 76 -10.39 6.16 23.53
N LEU A 77 -9.39 6.33 24.37
CA LEU A 77 -9.23 5.67 25.68
C LEU A 77 -9.38 6.65 26.84
N SER A 78 -9.28 7.95 26.58
CA SER A 78 -9.45 9.01 27.55
C SER A 78 -10.02 10.27 26.88
N GLU A 79 -10.76 11.08 27.65
CA GLU A 79 -11.19 12.41 27.22
C GLU A 79 -10.04 13.43 27.23
N ASP A 80 -9.05 13.24 28.12
CA ASP A 80 -7.80 14.02 28.10
C ASP A 80 -6.95 13.58 26.90
N LYS A 81 -6.76 14.50 25.95
CA LYS A 81 -6.04 14.21 24.71
C LYS A 81 -4.60 13.79 24.94
N ILE A 82 -3.87 14.46 25.84
CA ILE A 82 -2.46 14.16 26.13
C ILE A 82 -2.34 12.77 26.77
N LEU A 83 -3.22 12.48 27.70
CA LEU A 83 -3.28 11.16 28.35
C LEU A 83 -3.68 10.08 27.34
N ASN A 84 -4.68 10.35 26.48
CA ASN A 84 -5.12 9.44 25.43
C ASN A 84 -3.96 9.10 24.47
N ASP A 85 -3.27 10.09 23.96
CA ASP A 85 -2.16 9.90 23.02
C ASP A 85 -1.02 9.10 23.69
N SER A 86 -0.69 9.40 24.95
CA SER A 86 0.35 8.69 25.70
C SER A 86 -0.01 7.23 25.98
N ILE A 87 -1.26 6.95 26.38
CA ILE A 87 -1.73 5.57 26.60
C ILE A 87 -1.72 4.81 25.26
N LEU A 88 -2.24 5.43 24.21
CA LEU A 88 -2.32 4.80 22.89
C LEU A 88 -0.95 4.45 22.33
N ASP A 89 0.04 5.34 22.42
CA ASP A 89 1.42 5.08 21.97
C ASP A 89 2.03 3.86 22.69
N ASN A 90 1.82 3.73 24.00
CA ASN A 90 2.29 2.56 24.74
C ASN A 90 1.60 1.27 24.30
N LEU A 91 0.26 1.28 24.19
CA LEU A 91 -0.50 0.12 23.76
C LEU A 91 -0.19 -0.29 22.32
N LEU A 92 0.03 0.66 21.43
CA LEU A 92 0.48 0.39 20.07
C LEU A 92 1.85 -0.29 20.06
N GLY A 93 2.76 0.15 20.95
CA GLY A 93 4.06 -0.51 21.14
C GLY A 93 3.92 -2.00 21.47
N GLU A 94 3.07 -2.34 22.45
CA GLU A 94 2.77 -3.72 22.84
C GLU A 94 2.12 -4.53 21.69
N LEU A 95 1.14 -3.95 21.01
CA LEU A 95 0.46 -4.61 19.89
C LEU A 95 1.41 -4.86 18.71
N PHE A 96 2.32 -3.93 18.40
CA PHE A 96 3.32 -4.14 17.35
C PHE A 96 4.39 -5.16 17.78
N ALA A 97 4.78 -5.20 19.05
CA ALA A 97 5.67 -6.24 19.59
C ALA A 97 5.01 -7.60 19.50
N PHE A 98 3.73 -7.72 19.86
CA PHE A 98 2.97 -8.97 19.73
C PHE A 98 2.84 -9.40 18.26
N ARG A 99 2.61 -8.47 17.33
CA ARG A 99 2.60 -8.79 15.90
C ARG A 99 3.93 -9.41 15.46
N LYS A 100 5.07 -8.93 15.97
CA LYS A 100 6.38 -9.54 15.69
C LYS A 100 6.50 -10.96 16.26
N ILE A 101 5.90 -11.22 17.42
CA ILE A 101 5.81 -12.58 17.97
C ILE A 101 4.99 -13.48 17.04
N LEU A 102 3.84 -13.01 16.51
CA LEU A 102 3.05 -13.72 15.52
C LEU A 102 3.87 -14.04 14.26
N GLU A 103 4.51 -13.03 13.66
CA GLU A 103 5.35 -13.19 12.46
C GLU A 103 6.43 -14.27 12.66
N ASN A 104 7.11 -14.27 13.81
CA ASN A 104 8.17 -15.24 14.12
C ASN A 104 7.63 -16.65 14.36
N ASN A 105 6.49 -16.80 15.01
CA ASN A 105 5.89 -18.11 15.32
C ASN A 105 5.16 -18.73 14.12
N LEU A 106 4.72 -17.91 13.17
CA LEU A 106 4.03 -18.31 11.94
C LEU A 106 4.94 -18.19 10.70
N LYS A 107 6.26 -18.23 10.87
CA LYS A 107 7.24 -18.10 9.78
C LYS A 107 7.15 -19.23 8.74
N ASP A 108 6.66 -20.38 9.13
CA ASP A 108 6.52 -21.56 8.26
C ASP A 108 5.17 -21.54 7.50
N ALA A 109 4.24 -20.67 7.86
CA ALA A 109 3.04 -20.41 7.09
C ALA A 109 3.37 -19.57 5.85
N PHE A 110 2.56 -19.69 4.80
CA PHE A 110 2.71 -18.88 3.60
C PHE A 110 2.06 -17.49 3.80
N TRP A 111 2.84 -16.42 3.68
CA TRP A 111 2.35 -15.07 3.90
C TRP A 111 2.05 -14.32 2.59
N ILE A 112 0.90 -13.63 2.55
CA ILE A 112 0.49 -12.71 1.48
C ILE A 112 0.12 -11.36 2.10
N PRO A 113 0.92 -10.28 1.88
CA PRO A 113 2.29 -10.27 1.34
C PRO A 113 3.28 -11.00 2.23
N THR A 114 4.45 -11.33 1.70
CA THR A 114 5.55 -11.93 2.45
C THR A 114 5.88 -11.11 3.69
N GLY A 115 5.90 -11.76 4.87
CA GLY A 115 5.93 -11.09 6.19
C GLY A 115 7.12 -10.15 6.41
N GLU A 116 8.29 -10.46 5.83
CA GLU A 116 9.51 -9.64 5.98
C GLU A 116 9.44 -8.29 5.24
N VAL A 117 8.50 -8.07 4.31
CA VAL A 117 8.56 -6.98 3.32
C VAL A 117 7.25 -6.17 3.23
N ILE A 118 6.52 -6.03 4.34
CA ILE A 118 5.27 -5.25 4.38
C ILE A 118 5.50 -3.76 4.09
N GLY A 119 6.71 -3.25 4.37
CA GLY A 119 7.11 -1.87 4.05
C GLY A 119 8.33 -1.85 3.14
N VAL A 120 8.25 -1.17 2.01
CA VAL A 120 9.35 -0.99 1.07
C VAL A 120 9.85 0.45 1.07
N ASN A 121 11.17 0.62 0.96
CA ASN A 121 11.77 1.95 0.80
C ASN A 121 11.63 2.42 -0.65
N LYS A 122 10.91 3.52 -0.89
CA LYS A 122 10.62 4.04 -2.24
C LYS A 122 11.87 4.24 -3.10
N MET A 123 12.96 4.78 -2.53
CA MET A 123 14.19 5.04 -3.29
C MET A 123 14.91 3.76 -3.68
N SER A 124 14.95 2.79 -2.77
CA SER A 124 15.51 1.47 -3.06
C SER A 124 14.73 0.76 -4.16
N VAL A 125 13.41 0.87 -4.14
CA VAL A 125 12.52 0.32 -5.18
C VAL A 125 12.76 0.99 -6.53
N LEU A 126 12.79 2.32 -6.61
CA LEU A 126 13.07 3.05 -7.85
C LEU A 126 14.46 2.69 -8.44
N LYS A 127 15.47 2.59 -7.56
CA LYS A 127 16.83 2.15 -7.98
C LYS A 127 16.80 0.73 -8.55
N LEU A 128 16.03 -0.17 -7.95
CA LEU A 128 15.91 -1.55 -8.42
C LEU A 128 15.07 -1.63 -9.71
N ALA A 129 13.98 -0.86 -9.81
CA ALA A 129 13.15 -0.75 -11.00
C ALA A 129 13.99 -0.32 -12.23
N LYS A 130 14.84 0.70 -12.07
CA LYS A 130 15.84 1.07 -13.09
C LYS A 130 16.75 -0.10 -13.51
N LYS A 131 17.24 -0.87 -12.52
CA LYS A 131 18.16 -2.00 -12.80
C LYS A 131 17.50 -3.15 -13.56
N VAL A 132 16.18 -3.31 -13.46
CA VAL A 132 15.41 -4.31 -14.21
C VAL A 132 14.88 -3.77 -15.54
N GLY A 133 15.25 -2.53 -15.92
CA GLY A 133 14.89 -1.93 -17.21
C GLY A 133 13.51 -1.28 -17.25
N LEU A 134 12.91 -0.95 -16.09
CA LEU A 134 11.74 -0.09 -16.03
C LEU A 134 12.17 1.38 -16.06
N LYS A 135 11.47 2.22 -16.82
CA LYS A 135 11.63 3.68 -16.72
C LYS A 135 11.11 4.16 -15.39
N THR A 136 11.77 5.15 -14.80
CA THR A 136 11.36 5.78 -13.53
C THR A 136 11.56 7.28 -13.67
N PRO A 137 10.78 8.12 -12.97
CA PRO A 137 10.94 9.56 -13.02
C PRO A 137 12.32 9.99 -12.48
N LYS A 138 12.88 11.08 -13.02
CA LYS A 138 13.99 11.77 -12.37
C LYS A 138 13.57 12.14 -10.96
N THR A 139 14.44 11.92 -9.99
CA THR A 139 14.07 12.06 -8.56
C THR A 139 15.22 12.75 -7.82
N LEU A 140 14.86 13.74 -7.02
CA LEU A 140 15.74 14.46 -6.11
C LEU A 140 15.16 14.41 -4.69
N ILE A 141 16.00 14.17 -3.69
CA ILE A 141 15.71 14.40 -2.29
C ILE A 141 16.69 15.44 -1.79
N THR A 142 16.19 16.58 -1.36
CA THR A 142 17.04 17.68 -0.89
C THR A 142 16.33 18.54 0.16
N ASN A 143 17.12 19.28 0.91
CA ASN A 143 16.71 20.40 1.75
C ASN A 143 17.36 21.73 1.31
N SER A 144 18.02 21.74 0.13
CA SER A 144 18.74 22.89 -0.43
C SER A 144 17.91 23.55 -1.53
N LYS A 145 17.69 24.87 -1.42
CA LYS A 145 17.04 25.67 -2.45
C LYS A 145 17.83 25.65 -3.76
N GLU A 146 19.15 25.74 -3.68
CA GLU A 146 20.06 25.73 -4.87
C GLU A 146 19.91 24.43 -5.64
N GLU A 147 19.99 23.28 -4.97
CA GLU A 147 19.83 21.96 -5.61
C GLU A 147 18.44 21.79 -6.24
N LEU A 148 17.38 22.32 -5.58
CA LEU A 148 16.03 22.30 -6.14
C LEU A 148 15.92 23.15 -7.40
N LEU A 149 16.50 24.35 -7.43
CA LEU A 149 16.50 25.21 -8.61
C LEU A 149 17.28 24.59 -9.77
N ASN A 150 18.42 23.95 -9.50
CA ASN A 150 19.18 23.20 -10.51
C ASN A 150 18.32 22.07 -11.09
N PHE A 151 17.63 21.30 -10.24
CA PHE A 151 16.73 20.22 -10.67
C PHE A 151 15.55 20.73 -11.51
N ILE A 152 14.95 21.89 -11.14
CA ILE A 152 13.89 22.54 -11.94
C ILE A 152 14.43 22.92 -13.33
N ALA A 153 15.65 23.45 -13.44
CA ALA A 153 16.25 23.80 -14.71
C ALA A 153 16.51 22.58 -15.62
N GLU A 154 16.76 21.40 -15.04
CA GLU A 154 16.98 20.15 -15.76
C GLU A 154 15.68 19.40 -16.13
N THR A 155 14.53 19.88 -15.67
CA THR A 155 13.21 19.26 -15.86
C THR A 155 12.19 20.23 -16.47
N PRO A 156 12.30 20.51 -17.78
CA PRO A 156 11.49 21.55 -18.44
C PRO A 156 9.99 21.29 -18.43
N GLN A 157 9.56 20.04 -18.20
CA GLN A 157 8.13 19.70 -18.05
C GLN A 157 7.56 20.06 -16.68
N GLY A 158 8.42 20.57 -15.75
CA GLY A 158 8.05 20.91 -14.39
C GLY A 158 8.49 19.88 -13.37
N VAL A 159 8.32 20.24 -12.12
CA VAL A 159 8.66 19.43 -10.94
C VAL A 159 7.45 19.28 -10.05
N ILE A 160 7.30 18.11 -9.47
CA ILE A 160 6.29 17.81 -8.44
C ILE A 160 6.97 17.48 -7.12
N THR A 161 6.25 17.70 -6.02
CA THR A 161 6.64 17.23 -4.69
C THR A 161 5.58 16.31 -4.12
N LYS A 162 6.01 15.30 -3.37
CA LYS A 162 5.15 14.35 -2.66
C LYS A 162 5.85 13.83 -1.41
N ALA A 163 5.13 13.16 -0.52
CA ALA A 163 5.70 12.60 0.70
C ALA A 163 6.82 11.58 0.40
N ILE A 164 7.93 11.66 1.16
CA ILE A 164 9.01 10.68 1.14
C ILE A 164 8.52 9.32 1.65
N GLY A 165 7.83 9.34 2.79
CA GLY A 165 7.31 8.16 3.46
C GLY A 165 5.79 8.09 3.46
N ASN A 166 5.27 7.17 4.26
CA ASN A 166 3.86 7.18 4.60
C ASN A 166 3.60 8.34 5.56
N TYR A 167 2.50 9.03 5.38
CA TYR A 167 2.08 10.10 6.27
C TYR A 167 0.75 9.75 6.93
N SER A 168 0.54 10.29 8.12
CA SER A 168 -0.77 10.31 8.76
C SER A 168 -1.47 11.64 8.46
N PRO A 169 -2.79 11.66 8.29
CA PRO A 169 -3.53 12.91 8.15
C PRO A 169 -3.24 13.82 9.34
N ILE A 170 -3.04 15.09 9.07
CA ILE A 170 -2.92 16.11 10.13
C ILE A 170 -4.33 16.61 10.41
N TYR A 171 -4.75 16.51 11.66
CA TYR A 171 -6.05 17.00 12.12
C TYR A 171 -5.89 18.35 12.81
N THR A 172 -6.82 19.27 12.54
CA THR A 172 -6.95 20.48 13.34
C THR A 172 -7.61 20.15 14.69
N SER A 173 -7.56 21.09 15.63
CA SER A 173 -8.31 20.99 16.90
C SER A 173 -9.84 20.89 16.70
N GLN A 174 -10.34 21.21 15.52
CA GLN A 174 -11.76 21.12 15.12
C GLN A 174 -12.07 19.81 14.36
N ASN A 175 -11.17 18.82 14.36
CA ASN A 175 -11.27 17.57 13.61
C ASN A 175 -11.32 17.72 12.08
N GLU A 176 -10.96 18.87 11.55
CA GLU A 176 -10.79 19.04 10.11
C GLU A 176 -9.47 18.41 9.68
N VAL A 177 -9.49 17.66 8.60
CA VAL A 177 -8.27 17.12 8.01
C VAL A 177 -7.55 18.24 7.27
N LEU A 178 -6.43 18.71 7.83
CA LEU A 178 -5.51 19.54 7.06
C LEU A 178 -4.96 18.67 5.92
N ASN A 179 -5.36 19.02 4.77
CA ASN A 179 -5.12 18.47 3.46
C ASN A 179 -4.12 17.30 3.43
N PRO A 180 -4.55 16.13 2.95
CA PRO A 180 -3.63 15.03 2.72
C PRO A 180 -2.50 15.52 1.81
N VAL A 181 -1.30 15.01 2.03
CA VAL A 181 -0.14 15.35 1.20
C VAL A 181 -0.33 14.68 -0.17
N TYR A 182 -1.20 15.27 -0.99
CA TYR A 182 -1.30 14.95 -2.40
C TYR A 182 -0.03 15.42 -3.13
N THR A 183 0.19 14.89 -4.29
CA THR A 183 1.19 15.40 -5.21
C THR A 183 0.89 16.86 -5.54
N LYS A 184 1.88 17.75 -5.36
CA LYS A 184 1.76 19.18 -5.69
C LYS A 184 2.80 19.54 -6.72
N GLU A 185 2.42 20.42 -7.63
CA GLU A 185 3.36 21.04 -8.56
C GLU A 185 4.22 22.09 -7.83
N VAL A 186 5.51 22.14 -8.16
CA VAL A 186 6.46 23.09 -7.58
C VAL A 186 6.44 24.36 -8.42
N ASP A 187 6.02 25.47 -7.79
CA ASP A 187 6.08 26.78 -8.39
C ASP A 187 7.49 27.36 -8.28
N LYS A 188 8.14 27.55 -9.41
CA LYS A 188 9.52 28.08 -9.48
C LYS A 188 9.61 29.48 -8.89
N ASP A 189 8.68 30.37 -9.21
CA ASP A 189 8.70 31.77 -8.77
C ASP A 189 8.53 31.85 -7.25
N PHE A 190 7.66 31.01 -6.69
CA PHE A 190 7.53 30.86 -5.24
C PHE A 190 8.83 30.36 -4.60
N ILE A 191 9.51 29.37 -5.20
CA ILE A 191 10.80 28.86 -4.69
C ILE A 191 11.85 29.97 -4.73
N GLU A 192 11.96 30.71 -5.85
CA GLU A 192 12.92 31.78 -6.00
C GLU A 192 12.71 32.93 -5.02
N SER A 193 11.44 33.37 -4.81
CA SER A 193 11.13 34.54 -4.02
C SER A 193 10.98 34.27 -2.53
N THR A 194 10.40 33.12 -2.15
CA THR A 194 9.91 32.89 -0.78
C THR A 194 10.64 31.76 -0.05
N CYS A 195 11.15 30.74 -0.78
CA CYS A 195 11.78 29.59 -0.14
C CYS A 195 13.10 29.97 0.52
N PRO A 196 13.33 29.61 1.79
CA PRO A 196 14.62 29.83 2.47
C PRO A 196 15.73 28.99 1.82
N LYS A 197 17.01 29.35 2.09
CA LYS A 197 18.18 28.63 1.55
C LYS A 197 18.14 27.13 1.87
N THR A 198 17.63 26.79 3.04
CA THR A 198 17.40 25.40 3.49
C THR A 198 15.98 25.26 4.03
N PHE A 199 15.35 24.11 3.79
CA PHE A 199 14.00 23.76 4.21
C PHE A 199 13.94 22.32 4.73
N VAL A 200 12.76 21.84 5.11
CA VAL A 200 12.60 20.44 5.55
C VAL A 200 12.92 19.51 4.38
N ILE A 201 13.71 18.46 4.64
CA ILE A 201 14.06 17.48 3.61
C ILE A 201 12.82 16.98 2.87
N SER A 202 12.82 17.09 1.56
CA SER A 202 11.65 16.86 0.72
C SER A 202 12.00 16.07 -0.54
N LEU A 203 11.01 15.37 -1.08
CA LEU A 203 11.12 14.59 -2.31
C LEU A 203 10.53 15.38 -3.48
N PHE A 204 11.32 15.48 -4.53
CA PHE A 204 10.94 16.10 -5.79
C PHE A 204 11.10 15.10 -6.93
N GLN A 205 10.19 15.16 -7.89
CA GLN A 205 10.26 14.34 -9.10
C GLN A 205 9.90 15.17 -10.33
N GLU A 206 10.38 14.77 -11.49
CA GLU A 206 9.92 15.36 -12.74
C GLU A 206 8.41 15.15 -12.90
N LYS A 207 7.72 16.17 -13.39
CA LYS A 207 6.32 16.08 -13.77
C LYS A 207 6.23 15.32 -15.08
N LEU A 208 5.47 14.22 -15.06
CA LEU A 208 5.26 13.39 -16.23
C LEU A 208 4.03 13.85 -17.01
N SER A 209 4.17 13.94 -18.34
CA SER A 209 3.00 13.99 -19.22
C SER A 209 2.33 12.62 -19.19
N LYS A 210 1.02 12.59 -18.89
CA LYS A 210 0.28 11.35 -18.71
C LYS A 210 -0.75 11.19 -19.83
N LEU A 211 -0.75 10.05 -20.51
CA LEU A 211 -1.88 9.58 -21.29
C LEU A 211 -2.87 8.85 -20.37
N LEU A 212 -2.37 7.92 -19.56
CA LEU A 212 -3.12 7.15 -18.58
C LEU A 212 -2.30 6.97 -17.30
N GLU A 213 -2.97 6.88 -16.16
CA GLU A 213 -2.41 6.22 -14.99
C GLU A 213 -2.84 4.76 -14.98
N LEU A 214 -1.95 3.86 -14.57
CA LEU A 214 -2.23 2.42 -14.52
C LEU A 214 -2.02 1.92 -13.10
N ARG A 215 -3.07 1.35 -12.53
CA ARG A 215 -3.04 0.64 -11.25
C ARG A 215 -2.97 -0.85 -11.52
N VAL A 216 -1.87 -1.48 -11.16
CA VAL A 216 -1.64 -2.91 -11.36
C VAL A 216 -1.71 -3.61 -10.02
N PHE A 217 -2.67 -4.49 -9.83
CA PHE A 217 -2.63 -5.44 -8.72
C PHE A 217 -1.92 -6.71 -9.20
N TYR A 218 -0.88 -7.10 -8.48
CA TYR A 218 -0.09 -8.31 -8.73
C TYR A 218 -0.31 -9.31 -7.61
N LEU A 219 -0.49 -10.57 -7.96
CA LEU A 219 -0.56 -11.70 -7.03
C LEU A 219 0.08 -12.93 -7.67
N LEU A 220 1.23 -13.38 -7.15
CA LEU A 220 1.88 -14.64 -7.53
C LEU A 220 1.99 -14.86 -9.05
N GLY A 221 2.44 -13.85 -9.80
CA GLY A 221 2.59 -13.91 -11.26
C GLY A 221 1.34 -13.48 -12.05
N HIS A 222 0.20 -13.24 -11.40
CA HIS A 222 -1.02 -12.75 -12.04
C HIS A 222 -1.12 -11.23 -11.98
N PHE A 223 -1.47 -10.61 -13.11
CA PHE A 223 -1.58 -9.16 -13.26
C PHE A 223 -3.03 -8.74 -13.52
N TYR A 224 -3.53 -7.81 -12.72
CA TYR A 224 -4.84 -7.19 -12.86
C TYR A 224 -4.64 -5.69 -12.98
N THR A 225 -4.74 -5.18 -14.20
CA THR A 225 -4.44 -3.78 -14.47
C THR A 225 -5.70 -3.00 -14.75
N THR A 226 -5.81 -1.86 -14.09
CA THR A 226 -6.84 -0.84 -14.32
C THR A 226 -6.20 0.40 -14.91
N ALA A 227 -6.71 0.85 -16.06
CA ALA A 227 -6.44 2.18 -16.59
C ALA A 227 -7.31 3.22 -15.89
N ILE A 228 -6.71 4.31 -15.47
CA ILE A 228 -7.35 5.45 -14.79
C ILE A 228 -7.25 6.64 -15.71
N MET A 229 -8.39 7.13 -16.19
CA MET A 229 -8.47 8.26 -17.13
C MET A 229 -8.44 9.60 -16.38
N SER A 230 -7.37 9.83 -15.60
CA SER A 230 -7.23 11.01 -14.73
C SER A 230 -7.11 12.33 -15.51
N GLN A 231 -6.72 12.27 -16.79
CA GLN A 231 -6.52 13.46 -17.64
C GLN A 231 -7.84 14.05 -18.17
N GLN A 232 -8.97 13.38 -17.97
CA GLN A 232 -10.29 13.90 -18.39
C GLN A 232 -10.79 15.05 -17.51
N ASN A 233 -10.17 15.28 -16.33
CA ASN A 233 -10.54 16.35 -15.42
C ASN A 233 -9.28 17.00 -14.84
N LEU A 234 -9.22 18.34 -14.87
CA LEU A 234 -8.09 19.13 -14.35
C LEU A 234 -7.80 18.83 -12.87
N ALA A 235 -8.83 18.63 -12.05
CA ALA A 235 -8.66 18.35 -10.61
C ALA A 235 -7.95 17.01 -10.35
N THR A 236 -8.07 16.02 -11.24
CA THR A 236 -7.47 14.68 -11.09
C THR A 236 -6.22 14.48 -11.96
N SER A 237 -5.90 15.46 -12.81
CA SER A 237 -4.81 15.34 -13.80
C SER A 237 -3.44 15.19 -13.16
N LEU A 238 -3.20 15.84 -12.03
CA LEU A 238 -1.94 15.75 -11.30
C LEU A 238 -1.90 14.52 -10.38
N ASP A 239 -2.99 14.28 -9.66
CA ASP A 239 -3.13 13.15 -8.73
C ASP A 239 -4.56 12.61 -8.80
N SER A 240 -4.73 11.39 -9.32
CA SER A 240 -6.05 10.76 -9.49
C SER A 240 -6.79 10.51 -8.16
N ARG A 241 -6.10 10.62 -7.01
CA ARG A 241 -6.72 10.53 -5.67
C ARG A 241 -7.51 11.78 -5.29
N GLU A 242 -7.33 12.90 -5.98
CA GLU A 242 -8.12 14.14 -5.78
C GLU A 242 -9.53 14.06 -6.37
N GLN A 243 -9.98 12.88 -6.76
CA GLN A 243 -11.35 12.67 -7.26
C GLN A 243 -12.39 12.84 -6.16
N THR A 244 -13.52 13.42 -6.52
CA THR A 244 -14.72 13.56 -5.69
C THR A 244 -15.86 12.74 -6.27
N ALA A 245 -17.05 12.79 -5.66
CA ALA A 245 -18.25 12.14 -6.22
C ALA A 245 -18.61 12.70 -7.61
N GLU A 246 -18.31 13.97 -7.87
CA GLU A 246 -18.68 14.72 -9.07
C GLU A 246 -17.64 14.59 -10.21
N ASN A 247 -16.37 14.36 -9.86
CA ASN A 247 -15.25 14.28 -10.81
C ASN A 247 -14.50 12.94 -10.79
N ARG A 248 -15.24 11.86 -10.63
CA ARG A 248 -14.64 10.50 -10.61
C ARG A 248 -13.97 10.18 -11.94
N CYS A 249 -12.73 9.66 -11.86
CA CYS A 249 -12.04 9.13 -13.03
C CYS A 249 -12.77 7.91 -13.59
N ASN A 250 -12.86 7.80 -14.91
CA ASN A 250 -13.27 6.56 -15.56
C ASN A 250 -12.17 5.51 -15.36
N LEU A 251 -12.60 4.27 -15.12
CA LEU A 251 -11.73 3.12 -14.91
C LEU A 251 -12.08 2.04 -15.91
N GLU A 252 -11.06 1.49 -16.58
CA GLU A 252 -11.22 0.40 -17.56
C GLU A 252 -10.21 -0.70 -17.29
N PRO A 253 -10.55 -1.97 -17.55
CA PRO A 253 -9.57 -3.04 -17.58
C PRO A 253 -8.50 -2.73 -18.63
N TYR A 254 -7.24 -3.01 -18.30
CA TYR A 254 -6.12 -2.78 -19.22
C TYR A 254 -5.22 -4.02 -19.30
N LYS A 255 -4.66 -4.28 -20.47
CA LYS A 255 -3.69 -5.36 -20.67
C LYS A 255 -2.30 -4.76 -20.83
N LEU A 256 -1.42 -5.02 -19.86
CA LEU A 256 -0.03 -4.61 -19.98
C LEU A 256 0.70 -5.36 -21.10
N PRO A 257 1.68 -4.72 -21.77
CA PRO A 257 2.62 -5.44 -22.62
C PRO A 257 3.41 -6.48 -21.80
N ILE A 258 3.62 -7.64 -22.42
CA ILE A 258 4.27 -8.79 -21.75
C ILE A 258 5.70 -8.49 -21.27
N ASP A 259 6.41 -7.59 -21.94
CA ASP A 259 7.75 -7.16 -21.53
C ASP A 259 7.72 -6.31 -20.26
N ILE A 260 6.65 -5.51 -20.06
CA ILE A 260 6.44 -4.73 -18.83
C ILE A 260 6.04 -5.65 -17.68
N GLU A 261 5.12 -6.61 -17.92
CA GLU A 261 4.75 -7.63 -16.93
C GLU A 261 5.99 -8.40 -16.45
N LYS A 262 6.85 -8.86 -17.36
CA LYS A 262 8.10 -9.55 -17.03
C LYS A 262 9.05 -8.71 -16.19
N LYS A 263 9.22 -7.43 -16.52
CA LYS A 263 10.08 -6.52 -15.74
C LYS A 263 9.53 -6.31 -14.33
N ILE A 264 8.21 -6.17 -14.19
CA ILE A 264 7.54 -6.03 -12.89
C ILE A 264 7.71 -7.32 -12.07
N ASP A 265 7.51 -8.49 -12.67
CA ASP A 265 7.68 -9.77 -12.00
C ASP A 265 9.11 -9.96 -11.47
N ILE A 266 10.13 -9.64 -12.28
CA ILE A 266 11.54 -9.64 -11.84
C ILE A 266 11.76 -8.64 -10.71
N LEU A 267 11.18 -7.44 -10.78
CA LEU A 267 11.27 -6.43 -9.72
C LEU A 267 10.72 -6.97 -8.41
N LEU A 268 9.48 -7.50 -8.44
CA LEU A 268 8.80 -8.01 -7.24
C LEU A 268 9.52 -9.24 -6.65
N SER A 269 10.00 -10.14 -7.50
CA SER A 269 10.83 -11.27 -7.07
C SER A 269 12.10 -10.81 -6.33
N ARG A 270 12.82 -9.80 -6.85
CA ARG A 270 14.00 -9.24 -6.19
C ARG A 270 13.68 -8.50 -4.90
N LEU A 271 12.47 -7.94 -4.79
CA LEU A 271 11.94 -7.32 -3.56
C LEU A 271 11.39 -8.38 -2.59
N LYS A 272 11.37 -9.66 -2.97
CA LYS A 272 10.74 -10.76 -2.24
C LYS A 272 9.24 -10.51 -1.98
N LEU A 273 8.57 -9.83 -2.90
CA LEU A 273 7.14 -9.54 -2.84
C LEU A 273 6.37 -10.53 -3.69
N ASN A 274 5.38 -11.18 -3.11
CA ASN A 274 4.47 -12.09 -3.80
C ASN A 274 3.12 -11.42 -4.15
N THR A 275 2.88 -10.22 -3.66
CA THR A 275 1.72 -9.38 -3.99
C THR A 275 2.06 -7.91 -3.84
N GLY A 276 1.27 -7.05 -4.47
CA GLY A 276 1.36 -5.61 -4.32
C GLY A 276 0.53 -4.86 -5.36
N CYS A 277 0.27 -3.60 -5.08
CA CYS A 277 -0.27 -2.66 -6.04
C CYS A 277 0.85 -1.79 -6.59
N ILE A 278 0.99 -1.79 -7.91
CA ILE A 278 2.02 -1.04 -8.65
C ILE A 278 1.34 0.12 -9.36
N ASP A 279 1.93 1.31 -9.26
CA ASP A 279 1.49 2.49 -9.98
C ASP A 279 2.46 2.78 -11.13
N LEU A 280 1.90 2.88 -12.35
CA LEU A 280 2.61 3.24 -13.57
C LEU A 280 1.92 4.45 -14.22
N VAL A 281 2.68 5.17 -15.03
CA VAL A 281 2.17 6.14 -15.98
C VAL A 281 2.46 5.64 -17.39
N LEU A 282 1.45 5.66 -18.26
CA LEU A 282 1.63 5.59 -19.70
C LEU A 282 1.72 7.02 -20.24
N THR A 283 2.84 7.36 -20.88
CA THR A 283 3.05 8.68 -21.47
C THR A 283 2.47 8.77 -22.89
N PRO A 284 2.27 9.98 -23.45
CA PRO A 284 1.87 10.14 -24.85
C PRO A 284 2.83 9.50 -25.86
N GLU A 285 4.12 9.36 -25.50
CA GLU A 285 5.17 8.69 -26.29
C GLU A 285 5.11 7.15 -26.18
N ASN A 286 4.04 6.61 -25.56
CA ASN A 286 3.83 5.19 -25.33
C ASN A 286 4.88 4.53 -24.44
N GLU A 287 5.40 5.27 -23.45
CA GLU A 287 6.37 4.79 -22.48
C GLU A 287 5.71 4.47 -21.14
N TYR A 288 6.06 3.32 -20.57
CA TYR A 288 5.59 2.90 -19.24
C TYR A 288 6.59 3.34 -18.17
N VAL A 289 6.21 4.30 -17.33
CA VAL A 289 7.04 4.85 -16.26
C VAL A 289 6.55 4.32 -14.92
N PHE A 290 7.42 3.60 -14.22
CA PHE A 290 7.14 3.03 -12.90
C PHE A 290 7.26 4.11 -11.82
N LEU A 291 6.25 4.23 -10.96
CA LEU A 291 6.20 5.21 -9.88
C LEU A 291 6.51 4.59 -8.51
N GLU A 292 5.77 3.56 -8.13
CA GLU A 292 5.92 2.90 -6.83
C GLU A 292 5.24 1.53 -6.79
N VAL A 293 5.56 0.75 -5.74
CA VAL A 293 4.81 -0.45 -5.33
C VAL A 293 4.39 -0.33 -3.88
N ASN A 294 3.16 -0.71 -3.60
CA ASN A 294 2.60 -0.81 -2.26
C ASN A 294 2.18 -2.26 -2.00
N PRO A 295 2.89 -3.00 -1.12
CA PRO A 295 2.61 -4.42 -0.84
C PRO A 295 1.19 -4.67 -0.31
N VAL A 296 0.64 -3.73 0.45
CA VAL A 296 -0.72 -3.79 1.01
C VAL A 296 -1.65 -2.75 0.37
N GLY A 297 -1.43 -2.43 -0.92
CA GLY A 297 -2.23 -1.47 -1.65
C GLY A 297 -3.71 -1.86 -1.76
N GLN A 298 -4.60 -0.88 -1.87
CA GLN A 298 -6.03 -1.09 -2.04
C GLN A 298 -6.35 -1.57 -3.45
N PHE A 299 -7.27 -2.54 -3.58
CA PHE A 299 -7.68 -3.15 -4.85
C PHE A 299 -9.20 -3.22 -5.04
N SER A 300 -10.01 -3.31 -3.96
CA SER A 300 -11.45 -3.57 -4.05
C SER A 300 -12.20 -2.53 -4.89
N GLY A 301 -11.91 -1.24 -4.69
CA GLY A 301 -12.56 -0.18 -5.44
C GLY A 301 -12.28 -0.27 -6.95
N TYR A 302 -11.07 -0.62 -7.33
CA TYR A 302 -10.67 -0.85 -8.72
C TYR A 302 -11.32 -2.11 -9.28
N SER A 303 -11.21 -3.23 -8.56
CA SER A 303 -11.79 -4.52 -8.94
C SER A 303 -13.30 -4.43 -9.19
N ARG A 304 -14.03 -3.78 -8.28
CA ARG A 304 -15.50 -3.63 -8.37
C ARG A 304 -15.92 -2.82 -9.60
N ARG A 305 -15.18 -1.74 -9.91
CA ARG A 305 -15.52 -0.83 -11.02
C ARG A 305 -15.09 -1.36 -12.38
N THR A 306 -14.15 -2.30 -12.44
CA THR A 306 -13.60 -2.86 -13.69
C THR A 306 -14.01 -4.31 -13.93
N GLY A 307 -14.66 -4.99 -12.97
CA GLY A 307 -15.04 -6.39 -13.08
C GLY A 307 -13.86 -7.37 -13.03
N LEU A 308 -12.69 -6.98 -12.55
CA LEU A 308 -11.47 -7.80 -12.53
C LEU A 308 -11.50 -8.97 -11.53
N ASN A 309 -12.51 -9.05 -10.64
CA ASN A 309 -12.72 -10.14 -9.68
C ASN A 309 -11.49 -10.47 -8.78
N ILE A 310 -10.70 -9.46 -8.44
CA ILE A 310 -9.47 -9.62 -7.63
C ILE A 310 -9.74 -10.30 -6.28
N PRO A 311 -10.79 -9.93 -5.49
CA PRO A 311 -11.09 -10.59 -4.21
C PRO A 311 -11.36 -12.08 -4.35
N GLN A 312 -12.09 -12.50 -5.40
CA GLN A 312 -12.36 -13.91 -5.69
C GLN A 312 -11.06 -14.68 -5.95
N HIS A 313 -10.16 -14.11 -6.75
CA HIS A 313 -8.87 -14.75 -7.01
C HIS A 313 -8.03 -14.85 -5.72
N ILE A 314 -7.96 -13.79 -4.90
CA ILE A 314 -7.24 -13.85 -3.63
C ILE A 314 -7.79 -14.99 -2.77
N ALA A 315 -9.11 -15.07 -2.59
CA ALA A 315 -9.74 -16.12 -1.79
C ALA A 315 -9.45 -17.53 -2.35
N SER A 316 -9.51 -17.70 -3.68
CA SER A 316 -9.16 -18.96 -4.34
C SER A 316 -7.72 -19.38 -4.09
N VAL A 317 -6.77 -18.44 -4.17
CA VAL A 317 -5.35 -18.67 -3.87
C VAL A 317 -5.16 -19.06 -2.41
N LEU A 318 -5.80 -18.35 -1.47
CA LEU A 318 -5.72 -18.66 -0.04
C LEU A 318 -6.22 -20.07 0.26
N VAL A 319 -7.36 -20.46 -0.30
CA VAL A 319 -7.93 -21.81 -0.14
C VAL A 319 -7.01 -22.87 -0.75
N SER A 320 -6.49 -22.62 -1.95
CA SER A 320 -5.57 -23.56 -2.61
C SER A 320 -4.31 -23.80 -1.78
N ILE A 321 -3.73 -22.74 -1.22
CA ILE A 321 -2.52 -22.86 -0.36
C ILE A 321 -2.87 -23.58 0.95
N ASP A 322 -4.01 -23.30 1.56
CA ASP A 322 -4.44 -23.97 2.78
C ASP A 322 -4.62 -25.48 2.59
N GLN A 323 -5.17 -25.90 1.46
CA GLN A 323 -5.48 -27.32 1.18
C GLN A 323 -4.29 -28.10 0.64
N ASN A 324 -3.45 -27.49 -0.18
CA ASN A 324 -2.45 -28.20 -0.99
C ASN A 324 -1.00 -27.78 -0.70
N GLY A 325 -0.80 -26.74 0.15
CA GLY A 325 0.48 -26.07 0.26
C GLY A 325 0.77 -25.18 -0.96
N TYR A 326 1.81 -24.35 -0.86
CA TYR A 326 2.26 -23.53 -1.98
C TYR A 326 3.34 -24.28 -2.77
N THR A 327 3.03 -24.65 -3.99
CA THR A 327 4.02 -25.06 -5.00
C THR A 327 4.14 -23.93 -6.01
N LYS A 328 5.34 -23.35 -6.15
CA LYS A 328 5.59 -22.39 -7.22
C LYS A 328 5.36 -23.13 -8.54
N ALA A 329 4.42 -22.65 -9.34
CA ALA A 329 4.31 -23.14 -10.72
C ALA A 329 5.61 -22.77 -11.45
N ASP A 330 6.23 -23.73 -12.11
CA ASP A 330 7.46 -23.58 -12.90
C ASP A 330 7.30 -22.56 -14.04
#